data_4bd94f57253aa71dbaa42f71e9b1414f
#
_entry.id   4bd94f57253aa71dbaa42f71e9b1414f
#
_cell.length_a   1.000
_cell.length_b   1.000
_cell.length_c   1.000
_cell.angle_alpha   90.00
_cell.angle_beta   90.00
_cell.angle_gamma   90.00
#
_symmetry.space_group_name_H-M   'P 1'
#
loop_
_entity.id
_entity.type
_entity.pdbx_description
1 polymer ?
#
loop_
_entity_poly.entity_id
_entity_poly.type
_entity_poly.pdbx_seq_one_letter_code
_entity_poly.pdbx_strand_id
1 'polypeptide(L)'
;NPTGSPLAFRGVVLPAHSIYVAVAGGDTDDVAKAIWSKKAPGCDTFGNTSVTVYDDVSGYDPPLPSYVINFQIPYPFPIVFDVNLANNSSVPSDADVQIQNAIVGAFAGEDGGLRARIGSTVYASRFYAPVASLGSWVQIISIQVGAGSAPDAVVTGSMGGSSSTGSLTVTSLISGTIGVGMYVGGSGGGTAVQVGTQIVAQLSGSAGGTGTYSISIDQTVPLSTLRLYRPDQNDVSSQADEQPITETSLISVRVT
;
A
#
# COMPACT_ATOMS: atom_id res chain seq x y z
N ASN A 1 -12.45 -22.41 6.89
CA ASN A 1 -11.64 -23.63 6.96
C ASN A 1 -12.50 -24.79 7.50
N PRO A 2 -13.08 -25.65 6.65
CA PRO A 2 -13.89 -26.79 7.07
C PRO A 2 -13.07 -28.01 7.50
N THR A 3 -11.74 -27.97 7.35
CA THR A 3 -10.86 -29.10 7.66
C THR A 3 -10.52 -29.18 9.15
N GLY A 4 -10.22 -30.39 9.64
CA GLY A 4 -9.74 -30.61 11.02
C GLY A 4 -8.29 -30.19 11.27
N SER A 5 -7.64 -29.53 10.31
CA SER A 5 -6.26 -29.05 10.40
C SER A 5 -6.18 -27.56 10.01
N PRO A 6 -5.19 -26.81 10.52
CA PRO A 6 -4.96 -25.43 10.08
C PRO A 6 -4.73 -25.36 8.56
N LEU A 7 -5.24 -24.31 7.93
CA LEU A 7 -5.12 -24.05 6.49
C LEU A 7 -4.42 -22.72 6.26
N ALA A 8 -3.30 -22.75 5.54
CA ALA A 8 -2.65 -21.53 5.07
C ALA A 8 -3.34 -21.01 3.79
N PHE A 9 -3.74 -19.75 3.80
CA PHE A 9 -4.35 -19.07 2.67
C PHE A 9 -3.85 -17.63 2.59
N ARG A 10 -3.16 -17.28 1.52
CA ARG A 10 -2.65 -15.91 1.23
C ARG A 10 -2.06 -15.21 2.47
N GLY A 11 -1.06 -15.84 3.09
CA GLY A 11 -0.35 -15.30 4.25
C GLY A 11 -1.03 -15.49 5.61
N VAL A 12 -2.31 -15.84 5.65
CA VAL A 12 -3.07 -16.09 6.88
C VAL A 12 -3.17 -17.59 7.14
N VAL A 13 -2.87 -18.02 8.38
CA VAL A 13 -3.06 -19.40 8.82
C VAL A 13 -4.37 -19.49 9.59
N LEU A 14 -5.38 -20.12 8.99
CA LEU A 14 -6.72 -20.28 9.56
C LEU A 14 -6.76 -21.51 10.46
N PRO A 15 -7.19 -21.41 11.74
CA PRO A 15 -7.43 -22.55 12.60
C PRO A 15 -8.46 -23.52 11.99
N ALA A 16 -8.44 -24.77 12.45
CA ALA A 16 -9.46 -25.75 12.08
C ALA A 16 -10.87 -25.24 12.43
N HIS A 17 -11.86 -25.58 11.61
CA HIS A 17 -13.28 -25.25 11.81
C HIS A 17 -13.57 -23.76 12.04
N SER A 18 -12.76 -22.86 11.48
CA SER A 18 -12.91 -21.41 11.62
C SER A 18 -13.34 -20.74 10.32
N ILE A 19 -14.00 -19.59 10.45
CA ILE A 19 -14.24 -18.64 9.36
C ILE A 19 -13.35 -17.41 9.56
N TYR A 20 -12.96 -16.81 8.46
CA TYR A 20 -12.17 -15.59 8.41
C TYR A 20 -12.93 -14.54 7.60
N VAL A 21 -13.16 -13.39 8.20
CA VAL A 21 -13.87 -12.26 7.58
C VAL A 21 -13.00 -11.03 7.74
N ALA A 22 -12.56 -10.44 6.63
CA ALA A 22 -11.83 -9.18 6.62
C ALA A 22 -12.77 -8.04 6.22
N VAL A 23 -12.84 -7.00 7.04
CA VAL A 23 -13.74 -5.85 6.87
C VAL A 23 -12.97 -4.55 7.01
N ALA A 24 -13.05 -3.70 5.99
CA ALA A 24 -12.49 -2.36 6.01
C ALA A 24 -13.59 -1.33 6.31
N GLY A 25 -13.46 -0.63 7.44
CA GLY A 25 -14.42 0.36 7.90
C GLY A 25 -15.68 -0.24 8.54
N GLY A 26 -16.56 0.63 8.99
CA GLY A 26 -17.76 0.28 9.75
C GLY A 26 -17.52 0.27 11.26
N ASP A 27 -18.62 0.31 12.02
CA ASP A 27 -18.58 0.15 13.47
C ASP A 27 -18.28 -1.31 13.84
N THR A 28 -17.40 -1.53 14.81
CA THR A 28 -16.92 -2.87 15.18
C THR A 28 -18.02 -3.75 15.77
N ASP A 29 -18.95 -3.17 16.54
CA ASP A 29 -20.05 -3.89 17.15
C ASP A 29 -21.08 -4.31 16.10
N ASP A 30 -21.37 -3.42 15.14
CA ASP A 30 -22.27 -3.71 14.03
C ASP A 30 -21.72 -4.80 13.11
N VAL A 31 -20.40 -4.73 12.82
CA VAL A 31 -19.70 -5.77 12.06
C VAL A 31 -19.78 -7.12 12.78
N ALA A 32 -19.47 -7.15 14.08
CA ALA A 32 -19.50 -8.37 14.88
C ALA A 32 -20.93 -8.97 14.95
N LYS A 33 -21.95 -8.15 15.17
CA LYS A 33 -23.37 -8.57 15.15
C LYS A 33 -23.77 -9.12 13.79
N ALA A 34 -23.36 -8.49 12.70
CA ALA A 34 -23.61 -8.97 11.34
C ALA A 34 -22.96 -10.34 11.09
N ILE A 35 -21.72 -10.53 11.52
CA ILE A 35 -21.01 -11.83 11.40
C ILE A 35 -21.71 -12.88 12.26
N TRP A 36 -22.03 -12.55 13.52
CA TRP A 36 -22.72 -13.48 14.44
C TRP A 36 -24.05 -13.97 13.86
N SER A 37 -24.85 -13.07 13.29
CA SER A 37 -26.16 -13.39 12.72
C SER A 37 -26.11 -14.28 11.46
N LYS A 38 -24.96 -14.35 10.79
CA LYS A 38 -24.78 -15.06 9.49
C LYS A 38 -23.84 -16.24 9.57
N LYS A 39 -23.00 -16.34 10.62
CA LYS A 39 -22.07 -17.47 10.72
C LYS A 39 -22.81 -18.79 10.91
N ALA A 40 -22.23 -19.87 10.37
CA ALA A 40 -22.75 -21.21 10.61
C ALA A 40 -22.60 -21.61 12.09
N PRO A 41 -23.56 -22.35 12.68
CA PRO A 41 -23.42 -22.91 14.01
C PRO A 41 -22.17 -23.80 14.11
N GLY A 42 -21.47 -23.76 15.26
CA GLY A 42 -20.27 -24.58 15.50
C GLY A 42 -19.00 -24.11 14.79
N CYS A 43 -19.04 -23.01 14.05
CA CYS A 43 -17.85 -22.39 13.48
C CYS A 43 -17.28 -21.35 14.44
N ASP A 44 -15.96 -21.42 14.68
CA ASP A 44 -15.22 -20.35 15.32
C ASP A 44 -14.95 -19.21 14.34
N THR A 45 -14.64 -18.03 14.87
CA THR A 45 -14.26 -16.86 14.08
C THR A 45 -12.79 -16.50 14.37
N PHE A 46 -12.07 -16.03 13.34
CA PHE A 46 -10.64 -15.73 13.45
C PHE A 46 -10.33 -14.35 12.86
N GLY A 47 -9.43 -13.58 13.50
CA GLY A 47 -8.99 -12.26 13.07
C GLY A 47 -8.27 -11.51 14.20
N ASN A 48 -7.85 -10.27 13.91
CA ASN A 48 -7.10 -9.42 14.82
C ASN A 48 -7.97 -8.56 15.77
N THR A 49 -9.29 -8.55 15.55
CA THR A 49 -10.26 -7.76 16.32
C THR A 49 -11.26 -8.70 16.97
N SER A 50 -11.52 -8.50 18.27
CA SER A 50 -12.40 -9.33 19.08
C SER A 50 -13.50 -8.48 19.71
N VAL A 51 -14.76 -8.87 19.51
CA VAL A 51 -15.95 -8.18 20.04
C VAL A 51 -16.87 -9.19 20.70
N THR A 52 -17.42 -8.84 21.87
CA THR A 52 -18.43 -9.66 22.54
C THR A 52 -19.83 -9.21 22.13
N VAL A 53 -20.58 -10.12 21.50
CA VAL A 53 -21.98 -9.92 21.11
C VAL A 53 -22.87 -10.60 22.14
N TYR A 54 -23.91 -9.90 22.60
CA TYR A 54 -24.92 -10.42 23.49
C TYR A 54 -26.18 -10.76 22.69
N ASP A 55 -26.77 -11.94 22.97
CA ASP A 55 -28.04 -12.35 22.37
C ASP A 55 -29.20 -11.72 23.19
N ASP A 56 -29.63 -10.56 22.73
CA ASP A 56 -30.73 -9.79 23.31
C ASP A 56 -32.06 -10.00 22.54
N VAL A 57 -32.05 -10.80 21.45
CA VAL A 57 -33.19 -10.97 20.56
C VAL A 57 -34.01 -12.20 20.92
N SER A 58 -33.42 -13.23 21.50
CA SER A 58 -34.02 -14.54 21.71
C SER A 58 -34.85 -14.66 23.00
N GLY A 59 -35.08 -13.57 23.74
CA GLY A 59 -35.93 -13.53 24.94
C GLY A 59 -35.35 -14.25 26.16
N TYR A 60 -34.05 -14.29 26.30
CA TYR A 60 -33.38 -14.81 27.49
C TYR A 60 -33.48 -13.85 28.68
N ASP A 61 -33.61 -14.43 29.88
CA ASP A 61 -33.42 -13.67 31.13
C ASP A 61 -31.94 -13.37 31.37
N PRO A 62 -31.58 -12.22 31.96
CA PRO A 62 -30.22 -11.93 32.36
C PRO A 62 -29.62 -12.98 33.33
N PRO A 63 -28.34 -13.35 33.18
CA PRO A 63 -27.36 -12.79 32.22
C PRO A 63 -27.57 -13.30 30.81
N LEU A 64 -27.56 -12.39 29.82
CA LEU A 64 -27.71 -12.74 28.42
C LEU A 64 -26.58 -13.64 27.92
N PRO A 65 -26.89 -14.61 27.04
CA PRO A 65 -25.85 -15.37 26.35
C PRO A 65 -24.89 -14.42 25.61
N SER A 66 -23.61 -14.69 25.69
CA SER A 66 -22.58 -13.88 25.05
C SER A 66 -21.69 -14.73 24.16
N TYR A 67 -21.26 -14.14 23.03
CA TYR A 67 -20.44 -14.77 22.01
C TYR A 67 -19.28 -13.87 21.64
N VAL A 68 -18.06 -14.41 21.68
CA VAL A 68 -16.89 -13.68 21.19
C VAL A 68 -16.79 -13.88 19.69
N ILE A 69 -16.79 -12.78 18.95
CA ILE A 69 -16.68 -12.75 17.50
C ILE A 69 -15.35 -12.10 17.14
N ASN A 70 -14.53 -12.83 16.38
CA ASN A 70 -13.26 -12.32 15.87
C ASN A 70 -13.39 -12.04 14.38
N PHE A 71 -12.81 -10.92 13.92
CA PHE A 71 -12.70 -10.59 12.51
C PHE A 71 -11.43 -9.79 12.24
N GLN A 72 -11.06 -9.65 10.99
CA GLN A 72 -9.86 -8.95 10.58
C GLN A 72 -10.18 -7.52 10.17
N ILE A 73 -9.58 -6.53 10.82
CA ILE A 73 -9.41 -5.20 10.26
C ILE A 73 -8.13 -5.26 9.41
N PRO A 74 -8.21 -5.03 8.09
CA PRO A 74 -7.07 -5.25 7.22
C PRO A 74 -5.96 -4.23 7.46
N TYR A 75 -4.72 -4.66 7.26
CA TYR A 75 -3.57 -3.77 7.28
C TYR A 75 -3.51 -2.99 5.96
N PRO A 76 -3.15 -1.70 5.99
CA PRO A 76 -2.93 -0.94 4.77
C PRO A 76 -1.72 -1.49 4.01
N PHE A 77 -1.90 -1.73 2.72
CA PHE A 77 -0.86 -2.20 1.80
C PHE A 77 -0.63 -1.14 0.73
N PRO A 78 0.35 -0.26 0.89
CA PRO A 78 0.62 0.81 -0.07
C PRO A 78 1.05 0.25 -1.42
N ILE A 79 0.44 0.76 -2.50
CA ILE A 79 0.81 0.49 -3.89
C ILE A 79 1.43 1.74 -4.47
N VAL A 80 2.67 1.63 -4.94
CA VAL A 80 3.37 2.70 -5.65
C VAL A 80 3.23 2.52 -7.15
N PHE A 81 3.17 3.63 -7.88
CA PHE A 81 3.05 3.67 -9.34
C PHE A 81 4.19 4.46 -9.96
N ASP A 82 4.66 4.00 -11.12
CA ASP A 82 5.51 4.75 -12.03
C ASP A 82 4.84 4.83 -13.40
N VAL A 83 4.53 6.05 -13.82
CA VAL A 83 3.92 6.35 -15.11
C VAL A 83 4.92 7.09 -15.98
N ASN A 84 5.27 6.51 -17.10
CA ASN A 84 6.18 7.12 -18.08
C ASN A 84 5.40 7.49 -19.35
N LEU A 85 5.49 8.76 -19.74
CA LEU A 85 4.86 9.33 -20.91
C LEU A 85 5.88 9.82 -21.91
N ALA A 86 5.56 9.72 -23.19
CA ALA A 86 6.33 10.40 -24.22
C ALA A 86 6.06 11.91 -24.21
N ASN A 87 7.12 12.68 -24.27
CA ASN A 87 7.04 14.12 -24.34
C ASN A 87 6.48 14.59 -25.69
N ASN A 88 5.55 15.52 -25.66
CA ASN A 88 5.05 16.20 -26.84
C ASN A 88 4.59 17.63 -26.48
N SER A 89 4.45 18.49 -27.48
CA SER A 89 4.10 19.90 -27.29
C SER A 89 2.72 20.16 -26.70
N SER A 90 1.87 19.15 -26.59
CA SER A 90 0.50 19.26 -26.07
C SER A 90 0.38 18.79 -24.61
N VAL A 91 1.46 18.30 -23.98
CA VAL A 91 1.43 17.90 -22.58
C VAL A 91 1.22 19.13 -21.69
N PRO A 92 0.15 19.18 -20.89
CA PRO A 92 -0.12 20.30 -20.01
C PRO A 92 0.86 20.36 -18.84
N SER A 93 1.02 21.53 -18.25
CA SER A 93 1.95 21.74 -17.13
C SER A 93 1.53 21.03 -15.83
N ASP A 94 0.26 20.63 -15.72
CA ASP A 94 -0.33 19.89 -14.60
C ASP A 94 -0.64 18.43 -14.96
N ALA A 95 0.04 17.89 -15.97
CA ALA A 95 -0.15 16.52 -16.44
C ALA A 95 0.03 15.47 -15.32
N ASP A 96 1.00 15.70 -14.45
CA ASP A 96 1.28 14.86 -13.28
C ASP A 96 0.06 14.79 -12.34
N VAL A 97 -0.52 15.93 -11.99
CA VAL A 97 -1.71 16.03 -11.12
C VAL A 97 -2.92 15.34 -11.76
N GLN A 98 -3.15 15.56 -13.07
CA GLN A 98 -4.26 14.93 -13.78
C GLN A 98 -4.12 13.41 -13.79
N ILE A 99 -2.92 12.87 -14.06
CA ILE A 99 -2.65 11.43 -14.09
C ILE A 99 -2.77 10.82 -12.69
N GLN A 100 -2.21 11.48 -11.69
CA GLN A 100 -2.32 11.02 -10.30
C GLN A 100 -3.78 10.90 -9.86
N ASN A 101 -4.60 11.92 -10.13
CA ASN A 101 -6.02 11.90 -9.81
C ASN A 101 -6.79 10.81 -10.59
N ALA A 102 -6.47 10.61 -11.87
CA ALA A 102 -7.08 9.54 -12.66
C ALA A 102 -6.77 8.15 -12.13
N ILE A 103 -5.53 7.92 -11.67
CA ILE A 103 -5.13 6.64 -11.06
C ILE A 103 -5.82 6.44 -9.71
N VAL A 104 -5.84 7.46 -8.84
CA VAL A 104 -6.51 7.38 -7.54
C VAL A 104 -8.01 7.11 -7.70
N GLY A 105 -8.69 7.82 -8.61
CA GLY A 105 -10.10 7.61 -8.91
C GLY A 105 -10.37 6.20 -9.46
N ALA A 106 -9.53 5.73 -10.39
CA ALA A 106 -9.64 4.37 -10.92
C ALA A 106 -9.37 3.30 -9.85
N PHE A 107 -8.43 3.55 -8.94
CA PHE A 107 -8.15 2.67 -7.81
C PHE A 107 -9.33 2.56 -6.85
N ALA A 108 -10.05 3.65 -6.63
CA ALA A 108 -11.31 3.70 -5.88
C ALA A 108 -12.51 3.13 -6.65
N GLY A 109 -12.40 2.95 -7.98
CA GLY A 109 -13.48 2.47 -8.85
C GLY A 109 -14.43 3.58 -9.32
N GLU A 110 -14.04 4.85 -9.22
CA GLU A 110 -14.87 6.01 -9.61
C GLU A 110 -15.08 6.09 -11.13
N ASP A 111 -14.22 5.45 -11.90
CA ASP A 111 -14.34 5.30 -13.35
C ASP A 111 -15.34 4.20 -13.78
N GLY A 112 -16.09 3.62 -12.84
CA GLY A 112 -17.03 2.52 -13.08
C GLY A 112 -16.37 1.13 -13.18
N GLY A 113 -15.05 1.05 -13.05
CA GLY A 113 -14.32 -0.22 -13.04
C GLY A 113 -14.23 -0.85 -11.64
N LEU A 114 -13.50 -1.96 -11.56
CA LEU A 114 -13.28 -2.65 -10.29
C LEU A 114 -12.33 -1.84 -9.40
N ARG A 115 -12.79 -1.53 -8.19
CA ARG A 115 -11.92 -0.97 -7.15
C ARG A 115 -10.95 -2.02 -6.61
N ALA A 116 -9.81 -1.59 -6.10
CA ALA A 116 -8.91 -2.44 -5.33
C ALA A 116 -9.60 -2.93 -4.04
N ARG A 117 -9.51 -4.23 -3.76
CA ARG A 117 -10.18 -4.88 -2.62
C ARG A 117 -9.16 -5.57 -1.73
N ILE A 118 -9.55 -5.86 -0.50
CA ILE A 118 -8.77 -6.67 0.44
C ILE A 118 -8.38 -7.99 -0.25
N GLY A 119 -7.10 -8.36 -0.17
CA GLY A 119 -6.58 -9.58 -0.76
C GLY A 119 -6.59 -9.62 -2.29
N SER A 120 -6.74 -8.50 -2.99
CA SER A 120 -6.77 -8.46 -4.45
C SER A 120 -5.37 -8.30 -5.05
N THR A 121 -5.27 -8.68 -6.32
CA THR A 121 -4.13 -8.33 -7.17
C THR A 121 -4.44 -7.01 -7.89
N VAL A 122 -3.52 -6.07 -7.83
CA VAL A 122 -3.57 -4.80 -8.54
C VAL A 122 -2.72 -4.94 -9.80
N TYR A 123 -3.34 -4.81 -10.97
CA TYR A 123 -2.67 -4.89 -12.27
C TYR A 123 -2.41 -3.50 -12.83
N ALA A 124 -1.21 -3.20 -13.26
CA ALA A 124 -0.86 -1.94 -13.93
C ALA A 124 -1.74 -1.69 -15.17
N SER A 125 -2.09 -2.76 -15.90
CA SER A 125 -2.94 -2.69 -17.10
C SER A 125 -4.33 -2.07 -16.85
N ARG A 126 -4.85 -2.17 -15.63
CA ARG A 126 -6.13 -1.58 -15.22
C ARG A 126 -6.14 -0.05 -15.35
N PHE A 127 -4.97 0.59 -15.26
CA PHE A 127 -4.85 2.05 -15.19
C PHE A 127 -4.54 2.70 -16.53
N TYR A 128 -4.27 1.92 -17.59
CA TYR A 128 -4.01 2.47 -18.92
C TYR A 128 -5.21 3.22 -19.50
N ALA A 129 -6.41 2.66 -19.39
CA ALA A 129 -7.62 3.28 -19.95
C ALA A 129 -8.00 4.60 -19.24
N PRO A 130 -8.08 4.69 -17.90
CA PRO A 130 -8.37 5.96 -17.23
C PRO A 130 -7.31 7.04 -17.50
N VAL A 131 -6.03 6.70 -17.57
CA VAL A 131 -4.98 7.66 -17.92
C VAL A 131 -5.08 8.08 -19.38
N ALA A 132 -5.29 7.17 -20.32
CA ALA A 132 -5.46 7.51 -21.74
C ALA A 132 -6.69 8.36 -22.03
N SER A 133 -7.74 8.27 -21.20
CA SER A 133 -8.97 9.06 -21.37
C SER A 133 -8.82 10.55 -21.03
N LEU A 134 -7.69 10.97 -20.42
CA LEU A 134 -7.42 12.37 -20.08
C LEU A 134 -7.26 13.27 -21.31
N GLY A 135 -6.91 12.70 -22.46
CA GLY A 135 -6.85 13.47 -23.69
C GLY A 135 -5.85 12.92 -24.71
N SER A 136 -5.89 13.52 -25.91
CA SER A 136 -5.00 13.13 -27.02
C SER A 136 -3.51 13.43 -26.79
N TRP A 137 -3.19 14.23 -25.77
CA TRP A 137 -1.82 14.52 -25.37
C TRP A 137 -1.13 13.35 -24.64
N VAL A 138 -1.93 12.41 -24.13
CA VAL A 138 -1.41 11.27 -23.36
C VAL A 138 -0.85 10.22 -24.31
N GLN A 139 0.45 10.01 -24.25
CA GLN A 139 1.15 8.94 -24.95
C GLN A 139 1.91 8.09 -23.91
N ILE A 140 1.26 7.01 -23.44
CA ILE A 140 1.78 6.18 -22.37
C ILE A 140 2.88 5.25 -22.92
N ILE A 141 4.09 5.37 -22.39
CA ILE A 141 5.19 4.43 -22.64
C ILE A 141 5.04 3.22 -21.72
N SER A 142 4.82 3.46 -20.42
CA SER A 142 4.62 2.40 -19.44
C SER A 142 3.85 2.89 -18.21
N ILE A 143 3.09 1.99 -17.60
CA ILE A 143 2.60 2.10 -16.24
C ILE A 143 3.09 0.86 -15.50
N GLN A 144 3.78 1.05 -14.40
CA GLN A 144 4.29 0.00 -13.55
C GLN A 144 3.83 0.20 -12.11
N VAL A 145 3.77 -0.88 -11.36
CA VAL A 145 3.34 -0.90 -9.96
C VAL A 145 4.40 -1.55 -9.08
N GLY A 146 4.36 -1.26 -7.81
CA GLY A 146 5.23 -1.87 -6.80
C GLY A 146 4.57 -1.93 -5.44
N ALA A 147 4.99 -2.88 -4.61
CA ALA A 147 4.53 -3.01 -3.24
C ALA A 147 5.32 -2.08 -2.30
N GLY A 148 4.64 -1.15 -1.65
CA GLY A 148 5.27 -0.28 -0.66
C GLY A 148 5.60 -0.95 0.69
N SER A 149 5.15 -2.20 0.91
CA SER A 149 5.43 -2.96 2.13
C SER A 149 6.66 -3.89 2.04
N ALA A 150 7.09 -4.25 0.83
CA ALA A 150 8.25 -5.11 0.59
C ALA A 150 9.39 -4.27 -0.04
N PRO A 151 10.38 -3.82 0.75
CA PRO A 151 11.41 -2.93 0.22
C PRO A 151 12.39 -3.68 -0.68
N ASP A 152 12.75 -3.05 -1.82
CA ASP A 152 13.81 -3.52 -2.73
C ASP A 152 15.21 -3.29 -2.14
N ALA A 153 15.33 -2.30 -1.26
CA ALA A 153 16.55 -2.07 -0.50
C ALA A 153 16.23 -1.57 0.92
N VAL A 154 17.09 -1.94 1.87
CA VAL A 154 17.05 -1.45 3.25
C VAL A 154 18.41 -0.85 3.58
N VAL A 155 18.41 0.38 4.08
CA VAL A 155 19.62 1.13 4.36
C VAL A 155 19.59 1.78 5.75
N THR A 156 20.76 2.06 6.30
CA THR A 156 20.91 3.03 7.39
C THR A 156 21.38 4.34 6.77
N GLY A 157 20.64 5.41 6.99
CA GLY A 157 20.97 6.71 6.41
C GLY A 157 20.25 7.86 7.11
N SER A 158 20.63 9.07 6.73
CA SER A 158 20.01 10.32 7.19
C SER A 158 19.71 11.22 6.01
N MET A 159 18.66 12.02 6.13
CA MET A 159 18.33 13.05 5.14
C MET A 159 18.62 14.42 5.71
N GLY A 160 19.13 15.28 4.87
CA GLY A 160 19.40 16.68 5.18
C GLY A 160 19.99 17.36 3.96
N GLY A 161 19.93 18.68 3.96
CA GLY A 161 20.52 19.47 2.89
C GLY A 161 20.17 20.93 3.04
N SER A 162 21.01 21.77 2.48
CA SER A 162 20.81 23.21 2.39
C SER A 162 20.72 23.67 0.94
N SER A 163 20.36 22.77 0.03
CA SER A 163 20.23 23.05 -1.41
C SER A 163 18.78 22.83 -1.87
N SER A 164 18.44 23.33 -3.04
CA SER A 164 17.11 23.20 -3.65
C SER A 164 16.66 21.74 -3.91
N THR A 165 17.54 20.78 -3.72
CA THR A 165 17.27 19.34 -3.74
C THR A 165 17.81 18.73 -2.45
N GLY A 166 16.96 17.96 -1.74
CA GLY A 166 17.39 17.25 -0.54
C GLY A 166 18.47 16.22 -0.82
N SER A 167 19.19 15.81 0.20
CA SER A 167 20.19 14.74 0.12
C SER A 167 19.90 13.62 1.09
N LEU A 168 20.11 12.38 0.64
CA LEU A 168 20.14 11.18 1.47
C LEU A 168 21.61 10.72 1.57
N THR A 169 22.13 10.65 2.78
CA THR A 169 23.44 10.07 3.07
C THR A 169 23.24 8.66 3.60
N VAL A 170 23.67 7.65 2.83
CA VAL A 170 23.61 6.22 3.20
C VAL A 170 24.94 5.82 3.81
N THR A 171 24.91 5.44 5.08
CA THR A 171 26.09 4.99 5.84
C THR A 171 26.26 3.46 5.81
N SER A 172 25.15 2.71 5.63
CA SER A 172 25.17 1.26 5.51
C SER A 172 24.05 0.77 4.59
N LEU A 173 24.37 -0.17 3.72
CA LEU A 173 23.39 -0.96 2.95
C LEU A 173 23.15 -2.28 3.69
N ILE A 174 21.93 -2.48 4.19
CA ILE A 174 21.56 -3.69 4.93
C ILE A 174 21.15 -4.80 3.96
N SER A 175 20.36 -4.46 2.92
CA SER A 175 19.96 -5.40 1.87
C SER A 175 19.61 -4.67 0.58
N GLY A 176 19.60 -5.39 -0.55
CA GLY A 176 19.19 -4.90 -1.85
C GLY A 176 20.21 -3.98 -2.53
N THR A 177 19.74 -3.15 -3.46
CA THR A 177 20.57 -2.20 -4.23
C THR A 177 19.76 -0.93 -4.47
N ILE A 178 20.34 0.24 -4.20
CA ILE A 178 19.69 1.53 -4.38
C ILE A 178 19.71 1.91 -5.88
N GLY A 179 18.56 2.33 -6.39
CA GLY A 179 18.42 2.79 -7.77
C GLY A 179 17.66 4.12 -7.87
N VAL A 180 17.91 4.84 -8.95
CA VAL A 180 17.16 6.05 -9.30
C VAL A 180 15.69 5.70 -9.53
N GLY A 181 14.78 6.57 -9.09
CA GLY A 181 13.33 6.36 -9.15
C GLY A 181 12.75 5.55 -7.99
N MET A 182 13.56 4.98 -7.11
CA MET A 182 13.06 4.32 -5.90
C MET A 182 12.43 5.33 -4.95
N TYR A 183 11.28 4.96 -4.40
CA TYR A 183 10.65 5.68 -3.28
C TYR A 183 11.36 5.36 -1.98
N VAL A 184 11.46 6.36 -1.11
CA VAL A 184 12.07 6.21 0.21
C VAL A 184 11.03 6.35 1.29
N GLY A 185 10.95 5.38 2.19
CA GLY A 185 10.08 5.40 3.37
C GLY A 185 10.83 5.10 4.65
N GLY A 186 10.21 5.43 5.78
CA GLY A 186 10.77 5.21 7.11
C GLY A 186 10.65 6.44 8.00
N SER A 187 11.28 6.39 9.18
CA SER A 187 11.30 7.52 10.11
C SER A 187 12.56 7.47 10.96
N GLY A 188 13.03 8.63 11.39
CA GLY A 188 14.15 8.78 12.30
C GLY A 188 13.88 9.85 13.35
N GLY A 189 14.18 9.55 14.62
CA GLY A 189 13.99 10.51 15.73
C GLY A 189 12.58 11.09 15.85
N GLY A 190 11.56 10.33 15.43
CA GLY A 190 10.16 10.79 15.40
C GLY A 190 9.76 11.55 14.13
N THR A 191 10.70 11.80 13.20
CA THR A 191 10.42 12.45 11.90
C THR A 191 10.26 11.40 10.82
N ALA A 192 9.08 11.32 10.21
CA ALA A 192 8.81 10.44 9.08
C ALA A 192 9.38 11.04 7.78
N VAL A 193 9.83 10.17 6.88
CA VAL A 193 10.13 10.57 5.50
C VAL A 193 8.83 11.01 4.84
N GLN A 194 8.85 12.16 4.17
CA GLN A 194 7.69 12.64 3.42
C GLN A 194 7.33 11.66 2.31
N VAL A 195 6.06 11.33 2.22
CA VAL A 195 5.54 10.41 1.19
C VAL A 195 5.83 10.99 -0.20
N GLY A 196 6.17 10.13 -1.15
CA GLY A 196 6.56 10.57 -2.49
C GLY A 196 8.04 10.95 -2.64
N THR A 197 8.85 10.88 -1.58
CA THR A 197 10.30 11.10 -1.69
C THR A 197 10.95 10.01 -2.54
N GLN A 198 11.67 10.42 -3.60
CA GLN A 198 12.35 9.52 -4.53
C GLN A 198 13.85 9.79 -4.62
N ILE A 199 14.62 8.75 -4.96
CA ILE A 199 16.01 8.86 -5.36
C ILE A 199 16.07 9.46 -6.76
N VAL A 200 16.72 10.62 -6.91
CA VAL A 200 16.85 11.32 -8.19
C VAL A 200 18.18 10.98 -8.87
N ALA A 201 19.28 10.98 -8.11
CA ALA A 201 20.60 10.62 -8.64
C ALA A 201 21.52 10.14 -7.50
N GLN A 202 22.51 9.33 -7.85
CA GLN A 202 23.63 9.05 -6.95
C GLN A 202 24.71 10.11 -7.15
N LEU A 203 25.15 10.76 -6.07
CA LEU A 203 26.14 11.85 -6.10
C LEU A 203 27.56 11.35 -5.77
N SER A 204 27.66 10.34 -4.89
CA SER A 204 28.97 9.81 -4.47
C SER A 204 28.82 8.36 -3.94
N GLY A 205 29.94 7.70 -3.72
CA GLY A 205 30.00 6.37 -3.09
C GLY A 205 30.00 5.21 -4.07
N SER A 206 29.76 3.99 -3.56
CA SER A 206 29.70 2.77 -4.38
C SER A 206 28.36 2.70 -5.12
N ALA A 207 28.38 2.27 -6.38
CA ALA A 207 27.20 2.19 -7.22
C ALA A 207 26.07 1.36 -6.54
N GLY A 208 24.92 1.99 -6.32
CA GLY A 208 23.77 1.40 -5.65
C GLY A 208 23.97 1.02 -4.18
N GLY A 209 25.02 1.51 -3.53
CA GLY A 209 25.40 1.18 -2.16
C GLY A 209 25.52 2.39 -1.24
N THR A 210 26.53 2.36 -0.38
CA THR A 210 26.81 3.49 0.53
C THR A 210 27.29 4.72 -0.24
N GLY A 211 26.91 5.92 0.24
CA GLY A 211 27.24 7.19 -0.39
C GLY A 211 26.13 8.23 -0.23
N THR A 212 26.18 9.26 -1.07
CA THR A 212 25.18 10.33 -1.08
C THR A 212 24.33 10.27 -2.33
N TYR A 213 23.03 10.54 -2.15
CA TYR A 213 22.03 10.56 -3.20
C TYR A 213 21.26 11.87 -3.13
N SER A 214 20.89 12.44 -4.27
CA SER A 214 19.88 13.49 -4.31
C SER A 214 18.50 12.89 -4.24
N ILE A 215 17.60 13.56 -3.51
CA ILE A 215 16.20 13.15 -3.34
C ILE A 215 15.25 14.24 -3.82
N SER A 216 14.04 13.83 -4.22
CA SER A 216 13.07 14.73 -4.84
C SER A 216 12.46 15.77 -3.89
N ILE A 217 12.48 15.51 -2.59
CA ILE A 217 11.88 16.37 -1.56
C ILE A 217 12.96 16.74 -0.54
N ASP A 218 13.22 18.05 -0.37
CA ASP A 218 14.15 18.54 0.66
C ASP A 218 13.53 18.40 2.04
N GLN A 219 14.19 17.64 2.91
CA GLN A 219 13.72 17.33 4.25
C GLN A 219 14.87 16.90 5.16
N THR A 220 14.67 17.02 6.46
CA THR A 220 15.63 16.54 7.46
C THR A 220 15.05 15.34 8.20
N VAL A 221 15.73 14.19 8.07
CA VAL A 221 15.40 12.96 8.81
C VAL A 221 16.67 12.45 9.48
N PRO A 222 16.72 12.36 10.82
CA PRO A 222 17.87 11.84 11.55
C PRO A 222 18.26 10.43 11.12
N LEU A 223 19.49 10.03 11.42
CA LEU A 223 20.02 8.71 11.09
C LEU A 223 19.06 7.60 11.54
N SER A 224 18.63 6.78 10.61
CA SER A 224 17.62 5.74 10.83
C SER A 224 17.69 4.63 9.78
N THR A 225 16.94 3.57 10.01
CA THR A 225 16.71 2.54 8.99
C THR A 225 15.64 3.01 8.02
N LEU A 226 16.02 3.18 6.76
CA LEU A 226 15.15 3.59 5.67
C LEU A 226 14.92 2.42 4.71
N ARG A 227 13.75 2.38 4.09
CA ARG A 227 13.34 1.37 3.13
C ARG A 227 13.09 2.00 1.79
N LEU A 228 13.55 1.35 0.73
CA LEU A 228 13.42 1.84 -0.64
C LEU A 228 12.58 0.84 -1.46
N TYR A 229 11.69 1.36 -2.29
CA TYR A 229 10.72 0.60 -3.07
C TYR A 229 10.77 1.00 -4.53
N ARG A 230 10.65 0.05 -5.44
CA ARG A 230 10.62 0.30 -6.88
C ARG A 230 9.29 -0.15 -7.49
N PRO A 231 8.58 0.73 -8.20
CA PRO A 231 7.46 0.32 -9.05
C PRO A 231 8.01 -0.18 -10.39
N ASP A 232 8.30 -1.46 -10.52
CA ASP A 232 8.86 -2.08 -11.73
C ASP A 232 8.09 -3.34 -12.17
N GLN A 233 6.93 -3.59 -11.55
CA GLN A 233 6.11 -4.77 -11.78
C GLN A 233 4.87 -4.44 -12.61
N ASN A 234 4.30 -5.47 -13.26
CA ASN A 234 3.04 -5.35 -13.98
C ASN A 234 1.83 -5.60 -13.09
N ASP A 235 2.03 -6.27 -11.96
CA ASP A 235 1.01 -6.54 -10.96
C ASP A 235 1.61 -6.71 -9.57
N VAL A 236 0.79 -6.43 -8.56
CA VAL A 236 1.13 -6.63 -7.14
C VAL A 236 -0.06 -7.27 -6.45
N SER A 237 0.19 -8.36 -5.73
CA SER A 237 -0.83 -9.07 -4.98
C SER A 237 -0.74 -8.77 -3.49
N SER A 238 -1.84 -8.35 -2.88
CA SER A 238 -1.96 -8.23 -1.43
C SER A 238 -2.36 -9.56 -0.78
N GLN A 239 -2.05 -9.69 0.51
CA GLN A 239 -2.44 -10.84 1.31
C GLN A 239 -3.91 -10.74 1.74
N ALA A 240 -4.46 -11.82 2.34
CA ALA A 240 -5.87 -11.87 2.72
C ALA A 240 -6.23 -10.91 3.88
N ASP A 241 -5.24 -10.46 4.62
CA ASP A 241 -5.34 -9.49 5.73
C ASP A 241 -4.88 -8.08 5.34
N GLU A 242 -4.60 -7.84 4.06
CA GLU A 242 -4.11 -6.57 3.55
C GLU A 242 -5.11 -5.90 2.61
N GLN A 243 -5.28 -4.60 2.76
CA GLN A 243 -6.05 -3.76 1.85
C GLN A 243 -5.10 -2.90 1.01
N PRO A 244 -5.06 -3.08 -0.32
CA PRO A 244 -4.33 -2.18 -1.20
C PRO A 244 -4.85 -0.76 -1.06
N ILE A 245 -3.92 0.19 -0.90
CA ILE A 245 -4.20 1.62 -0.87
C ILE A 245 -3.23 2.35 -1.79
N THR A 246 -3.65 3.46 -2.34
CA THR A 246 -2.77 4.40 -3.04
C THR A 246 -3.24 5.83 -2.82
N GLU A 247 -2.34 6.78 -3.03
CA GLU A 247 -2.60 8.22 -2.97
C GLU A 247 -1.68 8.93 -3.96
N THR A 248 -1.97 10.20 -4.27
CA THR A 248 -1.22 10.96 -5.29
C THR A 248 0.28 10.98 -5.06
N SER A 249 0.71 11.03 -3.82
CA SER A 249 2.13 11.03 -3.40
C SER A 249 2.86 9.69 -3.66
N LEU A 250 2.13 8.59 -3.87
CA LEU A 250 2.67 7.27 -4.22
C LEU A 250 2.74 7.05 -5.74
N ILE A 251 2.40 8.06 -6.53
CA ILE A 251 2.34 7.97 -7.99
C ILE A 251 3.37 8.92 -8.60
N SER A 252 4.42 8.36 -9.18
CA SER A 252 5.42 9.09 -9.97
C SER A 252 4.94 9.22 -11.40
N VAL A 253 5.07 10.42 -11.95
CA VAL A 253 4.82 10.69 -13.37
C VAL A 253 6.08 11.28 -13.98
N ARG A 254 6.57 10.67 -15.05
CA ARG A 254 7.73 11.13 -15.82
C ARG A 254 7.31 11.39 -17.25
N VAL A 255 7.78 12.50 -17.81
CA VAL A 255 7.64 12.86 -19.22
C VAL A 255 9.02 12.84 -19.85
N THR A 256 9.28 11.89 -20.77
CA THR A 256 10.62 11.62 -21.34
C THR A 256 10.62 11.71 -22.86
#